data_e545d39010e2c10b11077d688fff1cc2
#
_entry.id   e545d39010e2c10b11077d688fff1cc2
#
_cell.length_a   1.000
_cell.length_b   1.000
_cell.length_c   1.000
_cell.angle_alpha   90.00
_cell.angle_beta   90.00
_cell.angle_gamma   90.00
#
_symmetry.space_group_name_H-M   'P 1'
#
loop_
_entity.id
_entity.type
_entity.pdbx_description
1 polymer ?
#
loop_
_entity_poly.entity_id
_entity_poly.type
_entity_poly.pdbx_seq_one_letter_code
_entity_poly.pdbx_strand_id
1 'polypeptide(L)'
;VAETAACVEALRPAVDLVVVLAHQGLPGPMQTDAENDPDVQRPLDEDLAFCGAISGIDVYIAAHSHHGLETPLVHPETGTLLVQTYGYGTRLGALHLKLRDRRVVEHRGELIKVWSDQLPAHPAVAARVGHYRRIVAGQIGADIGRATARFVRKYNTESPLGSFVADVMRERARCDVGITNAGGLRADLPAGGLHRGHVLDALPFINTLVALELSGRDLRSVVEQGASLTAGMVQVSGLRAVYDLARPVGSRVLDLQVGGRPVEDDRTYRVATNSFLAEGGDRYEPFRNGRETSRDALISDCVVDHLRAAGTIVPPLPGRLVAARARL
;
A
#
# COMPACT_ATOMS: atom_id res chain seq x y z
N VAL A 1 -4.59 5.67 20.45
CA VAL A 1 -4.02 6.70 21.34
C VAL A 1 -4.38 6.40 22.80
N ALA A 2 -5.68 6.36 23.19
CA ALA A 2 -6.08 6.22 24.59
C ALA A 2 -5.55 4.95 25.28
N GLU A 3 -5.63 3.79 24.62
CA GLU A 3 -5.13 2.52 25.15
C GLU A 3 -3.61 2.55 25.36
N THR A 4 -2.86 3.09 24.39
CA THR A 4 -1.40 3.22 24.52
C THR A 4 -1.03 4.19 25.62
N ALA A 5 -1.74 5.31 25.76
CA ALA A 5 -1.50 6.27 26.85
C ALA A 5 -1.69 5.62 28.23
N ALA A 6 -2.75 4.84 28.42
CA ALA A 6 -2.98 4.09 29.65
C ALA A 6 -1.85 3.07 29.94
N CYS A 7 -1.36 2.36 28.93
CA CYS A 7 -0.22 1.44 29.07
C CYS A 7 1.07 2.19 29.44
N VAL A 8 1.35 3.32 28.81
CA VAL A 8 2.53 4.15 29.12
C VAL A 8 2.47 4.66 30.56
N GLU A 9 1.33 5.18 30.99
CA GLU A 9 1.11 5.65 32.37
C GLU A 9 1.35 4.54 33.39
N ALA A 10 0.82 3.34 33.12
CA ALA A 10 1.00 2.19 34.02
C ALA A 10 2.45 1.69 34.09
N LEU A 11 3.17 1.72 32.95
CA LEU A 11 4.54 1.21 32.87
C LEU A 11 5.59 2.20 33.38
N ARG A 12 5.40 3.51 33.16
CA ARG A 12 6.40 4.56 33.42
C ARG A 12 7.03 4.51 34.80
N PRO A 13 6.29 4.27 35.91
CA PRO A 13 6.89 4.20 37.24
C PRO A 13 7.82 3.00 37.44
N ALA A 14 7.63 1.92 36.69
CA ALA A 14 8.31 0.64 36.86
C ALA A 14 9.52 0.40 35.96
N VAL A 15 9.71 1.25 34.92
CA VAL A 15 10.73 1.04 33.87
C VAL A 15 11.62 2.26 33.72
N ASP A 16 12.84 2.05 33.18
CA ASP A 16 13.78 3.13 32.87
C ASP A 16 13.53 3.72 31.47
N LEU A 17 12.98 2.91 30.55
CA LEU A 17 12.74 3.29 29.18
C LEU A 17 11.39 2.73 28.70
N VAL A 18 10.58 3.57 28.05
CA VAL A 18 9.35 3.16 27.37
C VAL A 18 9.58 3.21 25.86
N VAL A 19 9.48 2.06 25.20
CA VAL A 19 9.59 1.92 23.75
C VAL A 19 8.26 1.46 23.17
N VAL A 20 7.72 2.20 22.22
CA VAL A 20 6.52 1.84 21.46
C VAL A 20 6.94 1.27 20.10
N LEU A 21 6.46 0.08 19.79
CA LEU A 21 6.55 -0.51 18.45
C LEU A 21 5.23 -0.30 17.75
N ALA A 22 5.23 0.44 16.64
CA ALA A 22 4.03 0.78 15.90
C ALA A 22 4.12 0.35 14.44
N HIS A 23 2.99 -0.10 13.90
CA HIS A 23 2.82 -0.37 12.48
C HIS A 23 1.56 0.34 12.02
N GLN A 24 1.68 1.65 11.80
CA GLN A 24 0.58 2.55 11.45
C GLN A 24 1.08 3.65 10.50
N GLY A 25 0.17 4.55 10.13
CA GLY A 25 0.44 5.62 9.19
C GLY A 25 -0.08 5.27 7.80
N LEU A 26 0.12 6.18 6.86
CA LEU A 26 -0.28 5.99 5.48
C LEU A 26 0.83 5.26 4.71
N PRO A 27 0.46 4.24 3.90
CA PRO A 27 1.43 3.62 3.03
C PRO A 27 1.94 4.66 2.03
N GLY A 28 3.24 4.89 2.03
CA GLY A 28 3.92 5.64 1.00
C GLY A 28 4.22 4.77 -0.23
N PRO A 29 4.68 5.35 -1.36
CA PRO A 29 5.34 4.57 -2.39
C PRO A 29 6.47 3.80 -1.73
N MET A 30 6.74 2.60 -2.22
CA MET A 30 7.78 1.74 -1.68
C MET A 30 9.13 2.44 -1.85
N GLN A 31 9.58 3.12 -0.82
CA GLN A 31 10.87 3.77 -0.82
C GLN A 31 11.96 2.72 -0.56
N THR A 32 12.70 2.41 -1.61
CA THR A 32 14.08 1.96 -1.52
C THR A 32 14.95 3.21 -1.64
N ASP A 33 16.23 3.13 -1.33
CA ASP A 33 17.17 4.27 -1.45
C ASP A 33 17.17 4.96 -2.81
N ALA A 34 16.71 4.27 -3.87
CA ALA A 34 16.66 4.78 -5.23
C ALA A 34 15.33 5.52 -5.54
N GLU A 35 14.35 5.44 -4.66
CA GLU A 35 13.01 5.98 -4.84
C GLU A 35 12.77 7.19 -3.93
N ASN A 36 13.70 8.13 -3.85
CA ASN A 36 13.45 9.45 -3.30
C ASN A 36 12.57 10.22 -4.28
N ASP A 37 11.26 9.98 -4.22
CA ASP A 37 10.28 10.81 -4.90
C ASP A 37 9.94 11.99 -3.97
N PRO A 38 10.35 13.23 -4.31
CA PRO A 38 10.06 14.41 -3.49
C PRO A 38 8.55 14.73 -3.40
N ASP A 39 7.73 14.19 -4.31
CA ASP A 39 6.28 14.36 -4.32
C ASP A 39 5.55 13.41 -3.34
N VAL A 40 6.27 12.53 -2.67
CA VAL A 40 5.71 11.69 -1.61
C VAL A 40 5.48 12.54 -0.38
N GLN A 41 4.24 12.96 -0.19
CA GLN A 41 3.82 13.67 1.01
C GLN A 41 4.08 12.81 2.26
N ARG A 42 4.66 13.42 3.23
CA ARG A 42 5.23 12.97 4.50
C ARG A 42 4.37 11.91 5.20
N PRO A 43 4.68 10.63 5.07
CA PRO A 43 3.91 9.57 5.72
C PRO A 43 4.14 9.51 7.24
N LEU A 44 4.87 10.47 7.82
CA LEU A 44 5.17 10.55 9.26
C LEU A 44 4.23 11.45 10.05
N ASP A 45 3.32 12.18 9.41
CA ASP A 45 2.46 13.14 10.11
C ASP A 45 1.55 12.45 11.15
N GLU A 46 1.08 11.23 10.87
CA GLU A 46 0.28 10.45 11.82
C GLU A 46 1.11 9.93 12.99
N ASP A 47 2.36 9.49 12.73
CA ASP A 47 3.29 9.04 13.76
C ASP A 47 3.71 10.21 14.66
N LEU A 48 3.96 11.39 14.09
CA LEU A 48 4.25 12.61 14.84
C LEU A 48 3.05 13.04 15.69
N ALA A 49 1.84 13.05 15.13
CA ALA A 49 0.64 13.36 15.88
C ALA A 49 0.41 12.37 17.04
N PHE A 50 0.71 11.09 16.83
CA PHE A 50 0.64 10.09 17.87
C PHE A 50 1.67 10.34 18.97
N CYS A 51 2.93 10.62 18.62
CA CYS A 51 3.98 10.96 19.59
C CYS A 51 3.64 12.23 20.37
N GLY A 52 2.99 13.22 19.75
CA GLY A 52 2.56 14.45 20.41
C GLY A 52 1.40 14.24 21.38
N ALA A 53 0.53 13.26 21.10
CA ALA A 53 -0.65 12.99 21.93
C ALA A 53 -0.35 12.21 23.22
N ILE A 54 0.84 11.62 23.37
CA ILE A 54 1.19 10.73 24.51
C ILE A 54 2.53 11.13 25.10
N SER A 55 2.52 11.71 26.29
CA SER A 55 3.74 11.97 27.06
C SER A 55 4.28 10.70 27.72
N GLY A 56 5.62 10.61 27.87
CA GLY A 56 6.27 9.49 28.56
C GLY A 56 6.73 8.34 27.67
N ILE A 57 6.61 8.46 26.36
CA ILE A 57 7.28 7.59 25.39
C ILE A 57 8.69 8.13 25.17
N ASP A 58 9.72 7.31 25.37
CA ASP A 58 11.12 7.69 25.10
C ASP A 58 11.47 7.43 23.62
N VAL A 59 11.07 6.27 23.09
CA VAL A 59 11.35 5.85 21.72
C VAL A 59 10.08 5.33 21.05
N TYR A 60 9.81 5.80 19.85
CA TYR A 60 8.74 5.32 18.97
C TYR A 60 9.37 4.74 17.70
N ILE A 61 9.26 3.43 17.54
CA ILE A 61 9.75 2.71 16.36
C ILE A 61 8.57 2.53 15.40
N ALA A 62 8.54 3.37 14.37
CA ALA A 62 7.51 3.37 13.34
C ALA A 62 7.76 2.31 12.25
N ALA A 63 6.70 1.98 11.51
CA ALA A 63 6.74 1.09 10.35
C ALA A 63 5.64 1.44 9.35
N HIS A 64 5.31 0.54 8.42
CA HIS A 64 4.23 0.65 7.42
C HIS A 64 4.51 1.62 6.27
N SER A 65 4.84 2.86 6.54
CA SER A 65 5.08 3.88 5.50
C SER A 65 6.35 3.63 4.67
N HIS A 66 7.27 2.78 5.14
CA HIS A 66 8.59 2.51 4.55
C HIS A 66 9.48 3.77 4.43
N HIS A 67 9.16 4.84 5.15
CA HIS A 67 9.93 6.07 5.14
C HIS A 67 11.13 5.99 6.08
N GLY A 68 12.32 5.71 5.53
CA GLY A 68 13.54 5.60 6.34
C GLY A 68 13.98 6.96 6.88
N LEU A 69 14.23 7.02 8.18
CA LEU A 69 14.83 8.16 8.87
C LEU A 69 16.32 7.88 9.07
N GLU A 70 17.18 8.53 8.29
CA GLU A 70 18.64 8.38 8.40
C GLU A 70 19.18 8.81 9.79
N THR A 71 18.45 9.71 10.46
CA THR A 71 18.70 10.11 11.84
C THR A 71 17.40 10.14 12.62
N PRO A 72 17.42 9.85 13.95
CA PRO A 72 16.25 9.96 14.80
C PRO A 72 15.62 11.36 14.75
N LEU A 73 14.30 11.42 14.65
CA LEU A 73 13.56 12.67 14.72
C LEU A 73 13.06 12.84 16.16
N VAL A 74 13.32 14.01 16.76
CA VAL A 74 12.86 14.33 18.11
C VAL A 74 11.54 15.07 18.02
N HIS A 75 10.49 14.56 18.66
CA HIS A 75 9.23 15.30 18.75
C HIS A 75 9.39 16.55 19.60
N PRO A 76 9.04 17.75 19.12
CA PRO A 76 9.40 19.01 19.75
C PRO A 76 8.78 19.23 21.14
N GLU A 77 7.59 18.70 21.39
CA GLU A 77 6.87 18.90 22.64
C GLU A 77 7.11 17.78 23.65
N THR A 78 7.13 16.52 23.22
CA THR A 78 7.22 15.37 24.10
C THR A 78 8.64 14.85 24.29
N GLY A 79 9.57 15.21 23.41
CA GLY A 79 10.93 14.68 23.39
C GLY A 79 11.05 13.23 22.90
N THR A 80 9.94 12.62 22.46
CA THR A 80 9.94 11.25 21.94
C THR A 80 10.86 11.13 20.73
N LEU A 81 11.75 10.13 20.72
CA LEU A 81 12.60 9.80 19.58
C LEU A 81 11.83 8.92 18.62
N LEU A 82 11.50 9.44 17.44
CA LEU A 82 10.87 8.69 16.35
C LEU A 82 11.96 8.16 15.41
N VAL A 83 11.91 6.84 15.16
CA VAL A 83 12.84 6.13 14.26
C VAL A 83 12.06 5.20 13.36
N GLN A 84 12.48 5.08 12.09
CA GLN A 84 11.93 4.15 11.12
C GLN A 84 12.98 3.77 10.09
N THR A 85 12.96 2.52 9.65
CA THR A 85 13.81 2.03 8.55
C THR A 85 13.00 1.95 7.24
N TYR A 86 13.71 1.85 6.12
CA TYR A 86 13.10 1.51 4.83
C TYR A 86 12.49 0.10 4.84
N GLY A 87 11.62 -0.18 3.89
CA GLY A 87 10.97 -1.48 3.77
C GLY A 87 11.90 -2.62 3.33
N TYR A 88 11.36 -3.84 3.42
CA TYR A 88 11.95 -5.07 2.85
C TYR A 88 13.30 -5.52 3.45
N GLY A 89 13.66 -5.04 4.64
CA GLY A 89 14.92 -5.42 5.29
C GLY A 89 16.17 -4.89 4.58
N THR A 90 16.05 -3.83 3.78
CA THR A 90 17.18 -3.20 3.07
C THR A 90 18.10 -2.44 4.02
N ARG A 91 17.60 -2.13 5.21
CA ARG A 91 18.34 -1.44 6.28
C ARG A 91 18.10 -2.09 7.63
N LEU A 92 19.09 -1.97 8.49
CA LEU A 92 19.01 -2.22 9.93
C LEU A 92 19.15 -0.87 10.65
N GLY A 93 18.14 -0.49 11.47
CA GLY A 93 18.24 0.67 12.33
C GLY A 93 19.06 0.35 13.58
N ALA A 94 20.09 1.14 13.85
CA ALA A 94 20.86 1.10 15.09
C ALA A 94 20.61 2.39 15.88
N LEU A 95 20.10 2.27 17.11
CA LEU A 95 19.83 3.39 18.00
C LEU A 95 20.63 3.20 19.30
N HIS A 96 21.55 4.10 19.59
CA HIS A 96 22.34 4.15 20.82
C HIS A 96 21.76 5.23 21.73
N LEU A 97 21.48 4.86 22.97
CA LEU A 97 20.91 5.75 23.99
C LEU A 97 21.80 5.81 25.22
N LYS A 98 21.95 7.00 25.78
CA LYS A 98 22.52 7.19 27.12
C LYS A 98 21.43 7.64 28.06
N LEU A 99 21.25 6.88 29.11
CA LEU A 99 20.23 7.14 30.12
C LEU A 99 20.85 7.73 31.36
N ARG A 100 20.20 8.71 31.99
CA ARG A 100 20.46 9.23 33.30
C ARG A 100 19.13 9.56 33.98
N ASP A 101 18.94 9.08 35.21
CA ASP A 101 17.72 9.33 35.97
C ASP A 101 16.43 9.00 35.21
N ARG A 102 16.42 7.84 34.55
CA ARG A 102 15.30 7.35 33.69
C ARG A 102 14.92 8.28 32.51
N ARG A 103 15.89 9.05 32.02
CA ARG A 103 15.73 9.94 30.87
C ARG A 103 16.81 9.70 29.81
N VAL A 104 16.46 9.79 28.58
CA VAL A 104 17.43 9.80 27.48
C VAL A 104 18.12 11.17 27.50
N VAL A 105 19.43 11.20 27.77
CA VAL A 105 20.23 12.43 27.80
C VAL A 105 21.11 12.60 26.58
N GLU A 106 21.34 11.52 25.84
CA GLU A 106 22.10 11.54 24.59
C GLU A 106 21.60 10.40 23.70
N HIS A 107 21.48 10.62 22.42
CA HIS A 107 21.12 9.61 21.45
C HIS A 107 21.91 9.74 20.15
N ARG A 108 22.13 8.62 19.51
CA ARG A 108 22.70 8.54 18.16
C ARG A 108 21.98 7.39 17.42
N GLY A 109 21.48 7.64 16.21
CA GLY A 109 20.88 6.63 15.35
C GLY A 109 21.46 6.67 13.95
N GLU A 110 21.48 5.52 13.29
CA GLU A 110 21.90 5.36 11.92
C GLU A 110 21.16 4.20 11.23
N LEU A 111 21.06 4.26 9.91
CA LEU A 111 20.54 3.16 9.09
C LEU A 111 21.70 2.44 8.37
N ILE A 112 21.97 1.22 8.80
CA ILE A 112 23.02 0.37 8.26
C ILE A 112 22.49 -0.38 7.03
N LYS A 113 23.14 -0.21 5.86
CA LYS A 113 22.77 -0.93 4.63
C LYS A 113 23.02 -2.42 4.75
N VAL A 114 22.04 -3.23 4.33
CA VAL A 114 22.13 -4.69 4.30
C VAL A 114 22.39 -5.13 2.86
N TRP A 115 23.69 -5.30 2.50
CA TRP A 115 24.10 -5.76 1.18
C TRP A 115 24.19 -7.28 1.16
N SER A 116 23.27 -7.94 0.45
CA SER A 116 23.19 -9.41 0.41
C SER A 116 24.37 -10.10 -0.28
N ASP A 117 25.09 -9.38 -1.13
CA ASP A 117 26.32 -9.82 -1.80
C ASP A 117 27.59 -9.64 -0.95
N GLN A 118 27.51 -8.84 0.12
CA GLN A 118 28.64 -8.55 1.02
C GLN A 118 28.52 -9.29 2.37
N LEU A 119 27.32 -9.73 2.72
CA LEU A 119 27.02 -10.37 3.99
C LEU A 119 26.77 -11.87 3.81
N PRO A 120 27.53 -12.75 4.49
CA PRO A 120 27.26 -14.17 4.45
C PRO A 120 25.90 -14.48 5.09
N ALA A 121 25.11 -15.34 4.44
CA ALA A 121 23.86 -15.80 4.99
C ALA A 121 24.11 -16.62 6.27
N HIS A 122 23.33 -16.38 7.33
CA HIS A 122 23.39 -17.19 8.53
C HIS A 122 23.00 -18.64 8.24
N PRO A 123 23.86 -19.66 8.50
CA PRO A 123 23.67 -21.03 8.00
C PRO A 123 22.31 -21.65 8.39
N ALA A 124 21.89 -21.50 9.64
CA ALA A 124 20.62 -22.08 10.10
C ALA A 124 19.40 -21.40 9.44
N VAL A 125 19.44 -20.07 9.21
CA VAL A 125 18.39 -19.34 8.50
C VAL A 125 18.36 -19.74 7.03
N ALA A 126 19.54 -19.81 6.38
CA ALA A 126 19.65 -20.23 4.99
C ALA A 126 19.13 -21.66 4.77
N ALA A 127 19.44 -22.60 5.67
CA ALA A 127 18.92 -23.95 5.63
C ALA A 127 17.38 -23.98 5.75
N ARG A 128 16.81 -23.21 6.64
CA ARG A 128 15.34 -23.11 6.81
C ARG A 128 14.66 -22.48 5.60
N VAL A 129 15.20 -21.39 5.07
CA VAL A 129 14.71 -20.76 3.83
C VAL A 129 14.80 -21.75 2.66
N GLY A 130 15.93 -22.49 2.52
CA GLY A 130 16.11 -23.50 1.51
C GLY A 130 15.10 -24.65 1.63
N HIS A 131 14.76 -25.06 2.86
CA HIS A 131 13.71 -26.06 3.10
C HIS A 131 12.35 -25.61 2.55
N TYR A 132 11.88 -24.42 2.93
CA TYR A 132 10.60 -23.90 2.45
C TYR A 132 10.59 -23.60 0.95
N ARG A 133 11.69 -23.07 0.40
CA ARG A 133 11.83 -22.89 -1.06
C ARG A 133 11.61 -24.20 -1.82
N ARG A 134 12.13 -25.34 -1.34
CA ARG A 134 11.89 -26.65 -1.98
C ARG A 134 10.42 -27.08 -1.91
N ILE A 135 9.77 -26.87 -0.78
CA ILE A 135 8.35 -27.21 -0.60
C ILE A 135 7.47 -26.44 -1.59
N VAL A 136 7.71 -25.13 -1.75
CA VAL A 136 6.88 -24.26 -2.59
C VAL A 136 7.32 -24.20 -4.05
N ALA A 137 8.52 -24.69 -4.39
CA ALA A 137 9.11 -24.56 -5.73
C ALA A 137 8.19 -25.07 -6.85
N GLY A 138 7.55 -26.23 -6.64
CA GLY A 138 6.60 -26.79 -7.61
C GLY A 138 5.33 -25.98 -7.79
N GLN A 139 4.91 -25.24 -6.77
CA GLN A 139 3.71 -24.41 -6.81
C GLN A 139 3.99 -23.00 -7.37
N ILE A 140 5.14 -22.43 -7.00
CA ILE A 140 5.54 -21.06 -7.38
C ILE A 140 6.10 -21.02 -8.80
N GLY A 141 6.86 -22.05 -9.20
CA GLY A 141 7.53 -22.12 -10.50
C GLY A 141 6.67 -22.62 -11.67
N ALA A 142 5.42 -23.02 -11.41
CA ALA A 142 4.54 -23.47 -12.48
C ALA A 142 4.29 -22.35 -13.49
N ASP A 143 4.49 -22.65 -14.79
CA ASP A 143 4.15 -21.74 -15.88
C ASP A 143 2.64 -21.50 -15.90
N ILE A 144 2.25 -20.23 -15.97
CA ILE A 144 0.85 -19.81 -15.96
C ILE A 144 0.49 -18.92 -17.16
N GLY A 145 1.45 -18.67 -18.07
CA GLY A 145 1.23 -17.85 -19.25
C GLY A 145 2.39 -16.94 -19.59
N ARG A 146 2.15 -15.95 -20.42
CA ARG A 146 3.17 -15.05 -20.95
C ARG A 146 2.66 -13.59 -21.03
N ALA A 147 3.54 -12.63 -20.73
CA ALA A 147 3.31 -11.21 -20.98
C ALA A 147 4.12 -10.73 -22.19
N THR A 148 3.49 -9.99 -23.11
CA THR A 148 4.16 -9.44 -24.30
C THR A 148 5.13 -8.31 -23.95
N ALA A 149 4.89 -7.60 -22.84
CA ALA A 149 5.75 -6.56 -22.30
C ALA A 149 5.61 -6.50 -20.76
N ARG A 150 6.48 -5.76 -20.09
CA ARG A 150 6.43 -5.54 -18.63
C ARG A 150 5.16 -4.78 -18.25
N PHE A 151 4.43 -5.27 -17.24
CA PHE A 151 3.31 -4.56 -16.61
C PHE A 151 3.84 -3.76 -15.44
N VAL A 152 4.05 -2.47 -15.67
CA VAL A 152 4.64 -1.58 -14.67
C VAL A 152 3.56 -1.15 -13.67
N ARG A 153 3.88 -1.22 -12.39
CA ARG A 153 3.11 -0.55 -11.33
C ARG A 153 3.47 0.94 -11.27
N LYS A 154 2.50 1.78 -10.91
CA LYS A 154 2.72 3.18 -10.57
C LYS A 154 1.88 3.52 -9.35
N TYR A 155 2.39 4.38 -8.50
CA TYR A 155 1.69 4.70 -7.25
C TYR A 155 0.73 5.88 -7.40
N ASN A 156 1.20 6.99 -7.96
CA ASN A 156 0.44 8.24 -8.03
C ASN A 156 -0.29 8.48 -9.36
N THR A 157 -0.28 7.52 -10.27
CA THR A 157 -0.93 7.63 -11.58
C THR A 157 -1.52 6.27 -12.00
N GLU A 158 -2.31 6.27 -13.07
CA GLU A 158 -2.74 5.04 -13.74
C GLU A 158 -1.54 4.17 -14.11
N SER A 159 -1.64 2.86 -13.85
CA SER A 159 -0.59 1.89 -14.17
C SER A 159 -1.10 0.72 -15.00
N PRO A 160 -0.31 0.20 -15.96
CA PRO A 160 -0.69 -0.99 -16.72
C PRO A 160 -1.01 -2.20 -15.83
N LEU A 161 -0.23 -2.42 -14.75
CA LEU A 161 -0.50 -3.51 -13.83
C LEU A 161 -1.81 -3.30 -13.06
N GLY A 162 -2.04 -2.08 -12.56
CA GLY A 162 -3.26 -1.76 -11.81
C GLY A 162 -4.51 -1.87 -12.65
N SER A 163 -4.45 -1.34 -13.88
CA SER A 163 -5.54 -1.48 -14.86
C SER A 163 -5.83 -2.96 -15.19
N PHE A 164 -4.79 -3.78 -15.38
CA PHE A 164 -4.94 -5.22 -15.62
C PHE A 164 -5.59 -5.96 -14.44
N VAL A 165 -5.11 -5.72 -13.22
CA VAL A 165 -5.70 -6.35 -12.02
C VAL A 165 -7.16 -5.94 -11.86
N ALA A 166 -7.48 -4.65 -12.05
CA ALA A 166 -8.85 -4.15 -12.01
C ALA A 166 -9.73 -4.78 -13.11
N ASP A 167 -9.19 -5.04 -14.33
CA ASP A 167 -9.89 -5.75 -15.39
C ASP A 167 -10.24 -7.18 -14.97
N VAL A 168 -9.26 -7.93 -14.47
CA VAL A 168 -9.47 -9.30 -13.99
C VAL A 168 -10.53 -9.35 -12.89
N MET A 169 -10.45 -8.43 -11.92
CA MET A 169 -11.44 -8.35 -10.83
C MET A 169 -12.85 -8.06 -11.36
N ARG A 170 -12.99 -7.06 -12.24
CA ARG A 170 -14.27 -6.68 -12.83
C ARG A 170 -14.90 -7.82 -13.63
N GLU A 171 -14.11 -8.47 -14.47
CA GLU A 171 -14.56 -9.57 -15.32
C GLU A 171 -14.97 -10.80 -14.49
N ARG A 172 -14.13 -11.19 -13.51
CA ARG A 172 -14.40 -12.32 -12.61
C ARG A 172 -15.69 -12.13 -11.82
N ALA A 173 -15.90 -10.94 -11.26
CA ALA A 173 -17.10 -10.60 -10.48
C ALA A 173 -18.30 -10.20 -11.36
N ARG A 174 -18.15 -10.07 -12.68
CA ARG A 174 -19.18 -9.59 -13.62
C ARG A 174 -19.79 -8.25 -13.18
N CYS A 175 -18.93 -7.32 -12.75
CA CYS A 175 -19.32 -6.00 -12.28
C CYS A 175 -19.23 -4.93 -13.37
N ASP A 176 -19.87 -3.76 -13.14
CA ASP A 176 -19.76 -2.60 -14.02
C ASP A 176 -18.37 -1.97 -13.94
N VAL A 177 -17.81 -1.95 -12.73
CA VAL A 177 -16.54 -1.30 -12.37
C VAL A 177 -15.65 -2.25 -11.58
N GLY A 178 -14.34 -2.24 -11.83
CA GLY A 178 -13.32 -2.85 -10.99
C GLY A 178 -12.42 -1.77 -10.39
N ILE A 179 -12.12 -1.87 -9.10
CA ILE A 179 -11.29 -0.89 -8.37
C ILE A 179 -10.29 -1.60 -7.48
N THR A 180 -9.01 -1.21 -7.55
CA THR A 180 -7.98 -1.62 -6.60
C THR A 180 -7.08 -0.45 -6.23
N ASN A 181 -6.38 -0.53 -5.10
CA ASN A 181 -5.44 0.49 -4.64
C ASN A 181 -4.04 0.26 -5.20
N ALA A 182 -3.31 1.33 -5.45
CA ALA A 182 -1.93 1.27 -5.90
C ALA A 182 -1.00 0.61 -4.87
N GLY A 183 -1.23 0.83 -3.57
CA GLY A 183 -0.47 0.24 -2.47
C GLY A 183 -0.57 -1.28 -2.38
N GLY A 184 -1.62 -1.87 -2.95
CA GLY A 184 -1.79 -3.33 -3.07
C GLY A 184 -0.87 -3.99 -4.09
N LEU A 185 -0.27 -3.22 -5.01
CA LEU A 185 0.61 -3.68 -6.08
C LEU A 185 2.07 -3.52 -5.65
N ARG A 186 2.79 -4.63 -5.42
CA ARG A 186 4.10 -4.60 -4.75
C ARG A 186 5.30 -4.86 -5.66
N ALA A 187 5.10 -5.49 -6.81
CA ALA A 187 6.12 -5.70 -7.84
C ALA A 187 5.50 -5.62 -9.23
N ASP A 188 6.31 -5.36 -10.24
CA ASP A 188 5.88 -5.42 -11.64
C ASP A 188 5.76 -6.88 -12.12
N LEU A 189 4.91 -7.14 -13.12
CA LEU A 189 5.00 -8.41 -13.85
C LEU A 189 6.03 -8.28 -14.98
N PRO A 190 7.01 -9.20 -15.08
CA PRO A 190 8.04 -9.12 -16.12
C PRO A 190 7.46 -9.44 -17.51
N ALA A 191 8.17 -9.02 -18.55
CA ALA A 191 7.93 -9.50 -19.90
C ALA A 191 8.42 -10.96 -20.06
N GLY A 192 7.77 -11.73 -20.91
CA GLY A 192 8.13 -13.12 -21.17
C GLY A 192 7.27 -14.12 -20.40
N GLY A 193 7.81 -15.30 -20.11
CA GLY A 193 7.11 -16.34 -19.36
C GLY A 193 6.78 -15.93 -17.93
N LEU A 194 5.56 -16.21 -17.51
CA LEU A 194 5.08 -15.91 -16.17
C LEU A 194 4.86 -17.18 -15.37
N HIS A 195 5.25 -17.16 -14.12
CA HIS A 195 4.96 -18.18 -13.13
C HIS A 195 4.21 -17.61 -11.94
N ARG A 196 3.58 -18.48 -11.14
CA ARG A 196 2.75 -18.06 -9.99
C ARG A 196 3.51 -17.14 -9.03
N GLY A 197 4.82 -17.35 -8.85
CA GLY A 197 5.64 -16.48 -7.98
C GLY A 197 5.62 -15.03 -8.39
N HIS A 198 5.65 -14.70 -9.69
CA HIS A 198 5.55 -13.31 -10.14
C HIS A 198 4.23 -12.65 -9.74
N VAL A 199 3.12 -13.42 -9.74
CA VAL A 199 1.82 -12.90 -9.27
C VAL A 199 1.81 -12.69 -7.76
N LEU A 200 2.42 -13.61 -7.00
CA LEU A 200 2.51 -13.48 -5.54
C LEU A 200 3.43 -12.33 -5.11
N ASP A 201 4.50 -12.06 -5.87
CA ASP A 201 5.35 -10.89 -5.64
C ASP A 201 4.61 -9.58 -5.95
N ALA A 202 3.79 -9.57 -7.01
CA ALA A 202 2.99 -8.42 -7.39
C ALA A 202 1.80 -8.18 -6.43
N LEU A 203 1.16 -9.25 -5.93
CA LEU A 203 -0.04 -9.26 -5.11
C LEU A 203 0.15 -10.13 -3.86
N PRO A 204 1.02 -9.73 -2.91
CA PRO A 204 1.39 -10.58 -1.77
C PRO A 204 0.32 -10.61 -0.66
N PHE A 205 -0.68 -9.74 -0.71
CA PHE A 205 -1.69 -9.65 0.33
C PHE A 205 -2.78 -10.72 0.19
N ILE A 206 -3.25 -11.23 1.32
CA ILE A 206 -4.36 -12.21 1.39
C ILE A 206 -5.70 -11.47 1.25
N ASN A 207 -5.86 -10.75 0.14
CA ASN A 207 -7.09 -10.02 -0.17
C ASN A 207 -8.00 -10.87 -1.06
N THR A 208 -9.26 -11.02 -0.63
CA THR A 208 -10.30 -11.67 -1.44
C THR A 208 -10.97 -10.67 -2.38
N LEU A 209 -11.48 -11.17 -3.50
CA LEU A 209 -12.32 -10.40 -4.41
C LEU A 209 -13.71 -10.22 -3.80
N VAL A 210 -14.18 -8.99 -3.70
CA VAL A 210 -15.49 -8.61 -3.16
C VAL A 210 -16.27 -7.85 -4.22
N ALA A 211 -17.54 -8.21 -4.42
CA ALA A 211 -18.47 -7.44 -5.23
C ALA A 211 -19.46 -6.70 -4.33
N LEU A 212 -19.63 -5.41 -4.60
CA LEU A 212 -20.50 -4.49 -3.87
C LEU A 212 -21.51 -3.84 -4.82
N GLU A 213 -22.67 -3.50 -4.29
CA GLU A 213 -23.56 -2.48 -4.86
C GLU A 213 -23.28 -1.15 -4.17
N LEU A 214 -22.87 -0.14 -4.94
CA LEU A 214 -22.47 1.16 -4.44
C LEU A 214 -23.25 2.26 -5.17
N SER A 215 -23.65 3.33 -4.44
CA SER A 215 -24.28 4.49 -5.08
C SER A 215 -23.27 5.23 -5.96
N GLY A 216 -23.74 5.95 -6.98
CA GLY A 216 -22.86 6.78 -7.80
C GLY A 216 -22.19 7.89 -7.00
N ARG A 217 -22.83 8.38 -5.95
CA ARG A 217 -22.25 9.34 -5.00
C ARG A 217 -21.07 8.75 -4.26
N ASP A 218 -21.20 7.53 -3.72
CA ASP A 218 -20.11 6.84 -3.04
C ASP A 218 -18.99 6.46 -4.03
N LEU A 219 -19.35 6.02 -5.24
CA LEU A 219 -18.38 5.74 -6.31
C LEU A 219 -17.54 6.98 -6.67
N ARG A 220 -18.17 8.16 -6.76
CA ARG A 220 -17.47 9.44 -6.94
C ARG A 220 -16.53 9.72 -5.76
N SER A 221 -16.98 9.52 -4.54
CA SER A 221 -16.17 9.71 -3.33
C SER A 221 -14.97 8.77 -3.27
N VAL A 222 -15.12 7.53 -3.73
CA VAL A 222 -14.01 6.57 -3.88
C VAL A 222 -12.96 7.09 -4.86
N VAL A 223 -13.37 7.62 -6.02
CA VAL A 223 -12.43 8.16 -7.02
C VAL A 223 -11.79 9.45 -6.53
N GLU A 224 -12.52 10.31 -5.82
CA GLU A 224 -11.97 11.50 -5.13
C GLU A 224 -10.91 11.13 -4.08
N GLN A 225 -11.14 10.06 -3.29
CA GLN A 225 -10.13 9.54 -2.37
C GLN A 225 -8.86 9.11 -3.11
N GLY A 226 -8.97 8.43 -4.26
CA GLY A 226 -7.84 8.11 -5.12
C GLY A 226 -7.13 9.36 -5.64
N ALA A 227 -7.87 10.35 -6.09
CA ALA A 227 -7.33 11.62 -6.56
C ALA A 227 -6.75 12.50 -5.43
N SER A 228 -6.99 12.17 -4.16
CA SER A 228 -6.30 12.81 -3.03
C SER A 228 -4.81 12.51 -3.00
N LEU A 229 -4.41 11.35 -3.57
CA LEU A 229 -3.06 10.77 -3.54
C LEU A 229 -2.56 10.41 -2.12
N THR A 230 -3.42 10.46 -1.13
CA THR A 230 -3.06 10.18 0.28
C THR A 230 -2.53 8.74 0.45
N ALA A 231 -3.13 7.79 -0.30
CA ALA A 231 -2.70 6.39 -0.34
C ALA A 231 -2.43 5.92 -1.77
N GLY A 232 -1.95 6.83 -2.63
CA GLY A 232 -1.74 6.61 -4.05
C GLY A 232 -3.03 6.67 -4.89
N MET A 233 -2.86 6.71 -6.20
CA MET A 233 -3.96 6.78 -7.15
C MET A 233 -4.70 5.45 -7.21
N VAL A 234 -6.03 5.49 -7.12
CA VAL A 234 -6.89 4.34 -7.41
C VAL A 234 -6.62 3.78 -8.80
N GLN A 235 -6.73 2.47 -8.97
CA GLN A 235 -6.60 1.79 -10.27
C GLN A 235 -7.95 1.21 -10.67
N VAL A 236 -8.39 1.42 -11.91
CA VAL A 236 -9.79 1.22 -12.30
C VAL A 236 -9.98 0.40 -13.58
N SER A 237 -11.17 -0.23 -13.69
CA SER A 237 -11.68 -0.89 -14.89
C SER A 237 -13.15 -0.56 -15.08
N GLY A 238 -13.60 -0.43 -16.34
CA GLY A 238 -15.01 -0.09 -16.68
C GLY A 238 -15.41 1.35 -16.35
N LEU A 239 -14.48 2.13 -15.79
CA LEU A 239 -14.65 3.51 -15.37
C LEU A 239 -13.61 4.39 -16.04
N ARG A 240 -14.00 5.63 -16.35
CA ARG A 240 -13.10 6.70 -16.78
C ARG A 240 -13.31 7.93 -15.91
N ALA A 241 -12.20 8.53 -15.44
CA ALA A 241 -12.23 9.79 -14.70
C ALA A 241 -11.27 10.81 -15.30
N VAL A 242 -11.68 12.08 -15.29
CA VAL A 242 -10.80 13.24 -15.51
C VAL A 242 -10.64 13.95 -14.19
N TYR A 243 -9.41 14.22 -13.77
CA TYR A 243 -9.12 14.86 -12.48
C TYR A 243 -8.11 16.00 -12.62
N ASP A 244 -8.15 16.94 -11.67
CA ASP A 244 -7.25 18.09 -11.59
C ASP A 244 -6.65 18.17 -10.18
N LEU A 245 -5.35 17.89 -10.06
CA LEU A 245 -4.63 17.91 -8.78
C LEU A 245 -4.42 19.34 -8.22
N ALA A 246 -4.58 20.39 -9.03
CA ALA A 246 -4.52 21.77 -8.56
C ALA A 246 -5.75 22.17 -7.73
N ARG A 247 -6.82 21.39 -7.80
CA ARG A 247 -8.03 21.63 -7.01
C ARG A 247 -7.90 21.10 -5.58
N PRO A 248 -8.69 21.64 -4.65
CA PRO A 248 -8.76 21.10 -3.30
C PRO A 248 -9.13 19.61 -3.29
N VAL A 249 -8.57 18.86 -2.33
CA VAL A 249 -8.94 17.46 -2.09
C VAL A 249 -10.47 17.37 -1.85
N GLY A 250 -11.10 16.37 -2.45
CA GLY A 250 -12.56 16.19 -2.43
C GLY A 250 -13.31 16.93 -3.55
N SER A 251 -12.58 17.65 -4.43
CA SER A 251 -13.16 18.39 -5.58
C SER A 251 -12.28 18.25 -6.82
N ARG A 252 -11.46 17.20 -6.87
CA ARG A 252 -10.46 16.96 -7.93
C ARG A 252 -11.05 16.25 -9.14
N VAL A 253 -12.10 15.45 -8.99
CA VAL A 253 -12.74 14.71 -10.07
C VAL A 253 -13.66 15.63 -10.85
N LEU A 254 -13.31 15.93 -12.11
CA LEU A 254 -14.03 16.83 -13.00
C LEU A 254 -15.10 16.12 -13.83
N ASP A 255 -14.80 14.91 -14.26
CA ASP A 255 -15.67 14.04 -15.05
C ASP A 255 -15.52 12.61 -14.60
N LEU A 256 -16.63 11.89 -14.47
CA LEU A 256 -16.65 10.50 -14.05
C LEU A 256 -17.68 9.74 -14.88
N GLN A 257 -17.23 8.68 -15.56
CA GLN A 257 -18.06 7.89 -16.47
C GLN A 257 -17.91 6.39 -16.18
N VAL A 258 -19.00 5.65 -16.28
CA VAL A 258 -19.05 4.18 -16.26
C VAL A 258 -19.69 3.70 -17.57
N GLY A 259 -18.99 2.81 -18.29
CA GLY A 259 -19.45 2.34 -19.60
C GLY A 259 -19.69 3.46 -20.61
N GLY A 260 -18.92 4.56 -20.52
CA GLY A 260 -19.01 5.73 -21.41
C GLY A 260 -20.18 6.67 -21.10
N ARG A 261 -20.88 6.48 -19.97
CA ARG A 261 -22.00 7.35 -19.53
C ARG A 261 -21.61 8.06 -18.24
N PRO A 262 -22.00 9.32 -18.05
CA PRO A 262 -21.80 10.03 -16.80
C PRO A 262 -22.36 9.25 -15.59
N VAL A 263 -21.65 9.31 -14.47
CA VAL A 263 -22.12 8.70 -13.23
C VAL A 263 -23.25 9.55 -12.64
N GLU A 264 -24.36 8.89 -12.37
CA GLU A 264 -25.56 9.45 -11.73
C GLU A 264 -25.51 9.12 -10.23
N ASP A 265 -25.58 10.11 -9.36
CA ASP A 265 -25.35 9.97 -7.93
C ASP A 265 -26.27 8.95 -7.23
N ASP A 266 -27.54 8.89 -7.63
CA ASP A 266 -28.54 8.02 -7.02
C ASP A 266 -28.68 6.64 -7.69
N ARG A 267 -27.94 6.42 -8.78
CA ARG A 267 -27.88 5.11 -9.46
C ARG A 267 -26.95 4.17 -8.73
N THR A 268 -27.36 2.90 -8.66
CA THR A 268 -26.52 1.82 -8.11
C THR A 268 -25.63 1.23 -9.19
N TYR A 269 -24.35 1.03 -8.86
CA TYR A 269 -23.32 0.39 -9.68
C TYR A 269 -22.79 -0.85 -9.00
N ARG A 270 -22.54 -1.91 -9.76
CA ARG A 270 -21.85 -3.11 -9.26
C ARG A 270 -20.36 -2.88 -9.36
N VAL A 271 -19.68 -2.93 -8.22
CA VAL A 271 -18.25 -2.63 -8.10
C VAL A 271 -17.50 -3.84 -7.55
N ALA A 272 -16.49 -4.30 -8.27
CA ALA A 272 -15.54 -5.29 -7.80
C ALA A 272 -14.36 -4.59 -7.12
N THR A 273 -14.02 -5.00 -5.90
CA THR A 273 -12.88 -4.45 -5.17
C THR A 273 -12.22 -5.55 -4.32
N ASN A 274 -11.15 -5.20 -3.60
CA ASN A 274 -10.51 -6.12 -2.66
C ASN A 274 -11.10 -5.97 -1.25
N SER A 275 -10.98 -7.05 -0.43
CA SER A 275 -11.52 -7.07 0.93
C SER A 275 -10.99 -5.94 1.81
N PHE A 276 -9.74 -5.54 1.63
CA PHE A 276 -9.13 -4.43 2.38
C PHE A 276 -9.82 -3.10 2.09
N LEU A 277 -10.06 -2.78 0.80
CA LEU A 277 -10.78 -1.55 0.43
C LEU A 277 -12.27 -1.62 0.82
N ALA A 278 -12.91 -2.78 0.66
CA ALA A 278 -14.31 -2.98 1.06
C ALA A 278 -14.53 -2.67 2.55
N GLU A 279 -13.51 -2.88 3.38
CA GLU A 279 -13.49 -2.59 4.81
C GLU A 279 -13.00 -1.16 5.14
N GLY A 280 -12.84 -0.28 4.14
CA GLY A 280 -12.43 1.13 4.30
C GLY A 280 -10.93 1.33 4.44
N GLY A 281 -10.11 0.33 4.10
CA GLY A 281 -8.65 0.45 4.09
C GLY A 281 -8.17 1.61 3.20
N ASP A 282 -7.00 2.16 3.47
CA ASP A 282 -6.43 3.33 2.76
C ASP A 282 -7.37 4.55 2.76
N ARG A 283 -8.22 4.69 3.78
CA ARG A 283 -9.26 5.73 3.91
C ARG A 283 -10.35 5.71 2.81
N TYR A 284 -10.56 4.56 2.17
CA TYR A 284 -11.66 4.38 1.23
C TYR A 284 -12.98 4.07 1.96
N GLU A 285 -13.29 4.86 3.02
CA GLU A 285 -14.50 4.73 3.84
C GLU A 285 -15.82 4.61 3.05
N PRO A 286 -16.00 5.29 1.87
CA PRO A 286 -17.24 5.17 1.12
C PRO A 286 -17.59 3.74 0.67
N PHE A 287 -16.62 2.82 0.58
CA PHE A 287 -16.92 1.42 0.29
C PHE A 287 -17.76 0.75 1.37
N ARG A 288 -17.66 1.18 2.64
CA ARG A 288 -18.47 0.67 3.75
C ARG A 288 -19.97 0.93 3.62
N ASN A 289 -20.36 1.92 2.79
CA ASN A 289 -21.76 2.20 2.49
C ASN A 289 -22.34 1.20 1.48
N GLY A 290 -21.49 0.42 0.81
CA GLY A 290 -21.88 -0.55 -0.19
C GLY A 290 -22.49 -1.82 0.42
N ARG A 291 -23.43 -2.42 -0.30
CA ARG A 291 -23.99 -3.73 0.04
C ARG A 291 -23.17 -4.82 -0.63
N GLU A 292 -22.47 -5.64 0.17
CA GLU A 292 -21.73 -6.80 -0.36
C GLU A 292 -22.71 -7.80 -0.99
N THR A 293 -22.42 -8.20 -2.23
CA THR A 293 -23.26 -9.15 -3.00
C THR A 293 -22.56 -10.49 -3.18
N SER A 294 -21.23 -10.51 -3.20
CA SER A 294 -20.45 -11.75 -3.21
C SER A 294 -19.01 -11.51 -2.74
N ARG A 295 -18.41 -12.59 -2.24
CA ARG A 295 -16.97 -12.68 -1.91
C ARG A 295 -16.43 -13.95 -2.56
N ASP A 296 -15.35 -13.84 -3.31
CA ASP A 296 -14.74 -14.95 -4.07
C ASP A 296 -13.30 -15.23 -3.58
N ALA A 297 -12.53 -15.95 -4.37
CA ALA A 297 -11.15 -16.36 -4.14
C ALA A 297 -10.20 -15.16 -3.90
N LEU A 298 -8.96 -15.46 -3.55
CA LEU A 298 -7.90 -14.47 -3.47
C LEU A 298 -7.70 -13.79 -4.83
N ILE A 299 -7.44 -12.50 -4.83
CA ILE A 299 -7.19 -11.74 -6.08
C ILE A 299 -5.99 -12.32 -6.82
N SER A 300 -4.95 -12.74 -6.11
CA SER A 300 -3.80 -13.41 -6.72
C SER A 300 -4.20 -14.69 -7.46
N ASP A 301 -5.11 -15.48 -6.92
CA ASP A 301 -5.61 -16.70 -7.57
C ASP A 301 -6.50 -16.35 -8.79
N CYS A 302 -7.34 -15.31 -8.69
CA CYS A 302 -8.11 -14.81 -9.84
C CYS A 302 -7.19 -14.39 -10.99
N VAL A 303 -6.08 -13.72 -10.70
CA VAL A 303 -5.08 -13.32 -11.70
C VAL A 303 -4.38 -14.54 -12.30
N VAL A 304 -4.00 -15.52 -11.48
CA VAL A 304 -3.39 -16.79 -11.97
C VAL A 304 -4.35 -17.53 -12.90
N ASP A 305 -5.62 -17.64 -12.53
CA ASP A 305 -6.64 -18.31 -13.35
C ASP A 305 -6.85 -17.59 -14.69
N HIS A 306 -6.90 -16.24 -14.65
CA HIS A 306 -7.02 -15.42 -15.86
C HIS A 306 -5.80 -15.63 -16.78
N LEU A 307 -4.58 -15.61 -16.24
CA LEU A 307 -3.34 -15.83 -17.01
C LEU A 307 -3.32 -17.20 -17.67
N ARG A 308 -3.73 -18.26 -16.97
CA ARG A 308 -3.84 -19.61 -17.53
C ARG A 308 -4.87 -19.69 -18.64
N ALA A 309 -5.99 -19.03 -18.50
CA ALA A 309 -7.05 -19.02 -19.50
C ALA A 309 -6.67 -18.20 -20.75
N ALA A 310 -6.03 -17.05 -20.56
CA ALA A 310 -5.62 -16.15 -21.66
C ALA A 310 -4.36 -16.64 -22.39
N GLY A 311 -3.47 -17.39 -21.71
CA GLY A 311 -2.19 -17.84 -22.25
C GLY A 311 -1.19 -16.71 -22.48
N THR A 312 -1.60 -15.65 -23.16
CA THR A 312 -0.77 -14.47 -23.44
C THR A 312 -1.55 -13.20 -23.13
N ILE A 313 -0.91 -12.29 -22.38
CA ILE A 313 -1.49 -11.01 -22.01
C ILE A 313 -0.68 -9.83 -22.58
N VAL A 314 -1.39 -8.71 -22.83
CA VAL A 314 -0.83 -7.45 -23.31
C VAL A 314 -1.15 -6.35 -22.29
N PRO A 315 -0.19 -5.47 -21.93
CA PRO A 315 -0.48 -4.37 -21.01
C PRO A 315 -1.64 -3.49 -21.52
N PRO A 316 -2.64 -3.19 -20.68
CA PRO A 316 -3.71 -2.28 -21.04
C PRO A 316 -3.18 -0.90 -21.43
N LEU A 317 -3.81 -0.28 -22.42
CA LEU A 317 -3.52 1.11 -22.78
C LEU A 317 -4.00 2.05 -21.65
N PRO A 318 -3.25 3.13 -21.36
CA PRO A 318 -3.65 4.15 -20.40
C PRO A 318 -4.81 5.00 -20.95
N GLY A 319 -5.46 5.75 -20.07
CA GLY A 319 -6.51 6.71 -20.45
C GLY A 319 -7.81 6.55 -19.68
N ARG A 320 -7.79 5.71 -18.63
CA ARG A 320 -8.91 5.56 -17.70
C ARG A 320 -8.92 6.67 -16.65
N LEU A 321 -7.73 7.09 -16.22
CA LEU A 321 -7.51 8.16 -15.25
C LEU A 321 -6.67 9.26 -15.92
N VAL A 322 -7.33 10.34 -16.30
CA VAL A 322 -6.73 11.41 -17.12
C VAL A 322 -6.56 12.66 -16.27
N ALA A 323 -5.32 13.09 -16.05
CA ALA A 323 -5.06 14.37 -15.45
C ALA A 323 -5.49 15.50 -16.41
N ALA A 324 -6.27 16.45 -15.93
CA ALA A 324 -6.57 17.66 -16.68
C ALA A 324 -5.27 18.41 -16.97
N ARG A 325 -5.09 18.86 -18.22
CA ARG A 325 -3.93 19.70 -18.54
C ARG A 325 -4.07 21.02 -17.78
N ALA A 326 -3.02 21.45 -17.09
CA ALA A 326 -2.96 22.80 -16.56
C ALA A 326 -3.30 23.77 -17.69
N ARG A 327 -4.31 24.61 -17.51
CA ARG A 327 -4.53 25.74 -18.43
C ARG A 327 -3.33 26.66 -18.23
N LEU A 328 -2.46 26.73 -19.27
CA LEU A 328 -1.38 27.69 -19.37
C LEU A 328 -1.95 29.11 -19.30
#